data_3f4f95e632c0c17b8f26b864fee6fcda
#
_entry.id   3f4f95e632c0c17b8f26b864fee6fcda
#
_cell.length_a   1.000
_cell.length_b   1.000
_cell.length_c   1.000
_cell.angle_alpha   90.00
_cell.angle_beta   90.00
_cell.angle_gamma   90.00
#
_symmetry.space_group_name_H-M   'P 1'
#
loop_
_entity.id
_entity.type
_entity.pdbx_description
1 polymer ?
#
loop_
_entity_poly.entity_id
_entity_poly.type
_entity_poly.pdbx_seq_one_letter_code
_entity_poly.pdbx_strand_id
1 'polypeptide(L)'
;IFKDSGEDYFRNIECEIIAQFKNQLVVYASGGGFPIYNGNIDKIKEIGKVVYLKTSIKELLKNRIKDNLDRPMFKNKNSFKSLLKQRESIYLEADFVVTTDSKNPKEVVREIRLLID
;
A
#
# COMPACT_ATOMS: atom_id res chain seq x y z
N ILE A 1 16.63 1.09 -9.03
CA ILE A 1 16.76 -0.35 -8.99
C ILE A 1 15.93 -1.04 -10.06
N PHE A 2 14.75 -0.51 -10.31
CA PHE A 2 13.87 -1.16 -11.27
C PHE A 2 14.18 -0.66 -12.68
N LYS A 3 14.75 -1.53 -13.45
CA LYS A 3 14.82 -1.39 -14.89
C LYS A 3 13.74 -2.31 -15.44
N ASP A 4 13.42 -2.18 -16.71
CA ASP A 4 12.25 -2.83 -17.29
C ASP A 4 12.05 -4.29 -16.86
N SER A 5 13.05 -5.13 -17.12
CA SER A 5 12.94 -6.55 -16.74
C SER A 5 13.15 -6.76 -15.23
N GLY A 6 13.77 -5.80 -14.56
CA GLY A 6 14.02 -5.88 -13.13
C GLY A 6 12.75 -5.75 -12.31
N GLU A 7 11.84 -4.86 -12.70
CA GLU A 7 10.59 -4.72 -11.97
C GLU A 7 9.71 -5.95 -12.12
N ASP A 8 9.58 -6.49 -13.33
CA ASP A 8 8.80 -7.70 -13.56
C ASP A 8 9.30 -8.85 -12.71
N TYR A 9 10.62 -9.03 -12.66
CA TYR A 9 11.22 -10.08 -11.87
C TYR A 9 10.92 -9.91 -10.38
N PHE A 10 11.07 -8.70 -9.88
CA PHE A 10 10.79 -8.37 -8.48
C PHE A 10 9.33 -8.63 -8.13
N ARG A 11 8.40 -8.18 -8.98
CA ARG A 11 6.96 -8.34 -8.73
C ARG A 11 6.55 -9.82 -8.77
N ASN A 12 7.17 -10.60 -9.63
CA ASN A 12 6.89 -12.03 -9.68
C ASN A 12 7.34 -12.74 -8.40
N ILE A 13 8.48 -12.34 -7.86
CA ILE A 13 8.96 -12.88 -6.59
C ILE A 13 8.02 -12.49 -5.45
N GLU A 14 7.55 -11.25 -5.43
CA GLU A 14 6.57 -10.82 -4.43
C GLU A 14 5.32 -11.69 -4.49
N CYS A 15 4.82 -11.97 -5.68
CA CYS A 15 3.64 -12.80 -5.86
C CYS A 15 3.86 -14.21 -5.30
N GLU A 16 5.03 -14.79 -5.56
CA GLU A 16 5.36 -16.12 -5.04
C GLU A 16 5.43 -16.14 -3.52
N ILE A 17 6.04 -15.12 -2.94
CA ILE A 17 6.16 -15.03 -1.48
C ILE A 17 4.78 -14.90 -0.85
N ILE A 18 3.93 -14.04 -1.39
CA ILE A 18 2.60 -13.82 -0.83
C ILE A 18 1.72 -15.06 -0.95
N ALA A 19 1.84 -15.79 -2.06
CA ALA A 19 1.07 -17.01 -2.25
C ALA A 19 1.36 -18.06 -1.16
N GLN A 20 2.55 -18.03 -0.58
CA GLN A 20 2.92 -18.94 0.51
C GLN A 20 2.18 -18.63 1.80
N PHE A 21 1.59 -17.45 1.93
CA PHE A 21 0.90 -17.04 3.16
C PHE A 21 -0.56 -17.51 3.21
N LYS A 22 -1.05 -18.14 2.16
CA LYS A 22 -2.42 -18.65 2.14
C LYS A 22 -2.63 -19.63 3.30
N ASN A 23 -3.71 -19.41 4.04
CA ASN A 23 -4.07 -20.21 5.21
C ASN A 23 -3.11 -20.08 6.40
N GLN A 24 -2.33 -19.01 6.44
CA GLN A 24 -1.44 -18.74 7.57
C GLN A 24 -1.87 -17.47 8.30
N LEU A 25 -1.59 -17.43 9.61
CA LEU A 25 -1.89 -16.27 10.44
C LEU A 25 -0.71 -15.30 10.40
N VAL A 26 -0.67 -14.46 9.37
CA VAL A 26 0.40 -13.47 9.20
C VAL A 26 -0.19 -12.12 8.86
N VAL A 27 0.56 -11.07 9.18
CA VAL A 27 0.27 -9.72 8.73
C VAL A 27 1.37 -9.34 7.75
N TYR A 28 0.98 -9.01 6.52
CA TYR A 28 1.95 -8.65 5.49
C TYR A 28 1.77 -7.19 5.10
N ALA A 29 2.82 -6.40 5.30
CA ALA A 29 2.82 -5.00 4.91
C ALA A 29 3.49 -4.87 3.54
N SER A 30 2.67 -4.78 2.50
CA SER A 30 3.18 -4.65 1.14
C SER A 30 3.55 -3.21 0.84
N GLY A 31 4.47 -3.01 -0.09
CA GLY A 31 4.71 -1.70 -0.63
C GLY A 31 3.52 -1.23 -1.47
N GLY A 32 3.46 0.07 -1.74
CA GLY A 32 2.34 0.67 -2.47
C GLY A 32 2.24 0.22 -3.92
N GLY A 33 3.33 -0.23 -4.51
CA GLY A 33 3.32 -0.64 -5.92
C GLY A 33 2.83 -2.05 -6.16
N PHE A 34 2.92 -2.93 -5.16
CA PHE A 34 2.54 -4.32 -5.36
C PHE A 34 1.06 -4.49 -5.72
N PRO A 35 0.10 -3.89 -5.00
CA PRO A 35 -1.31 -4.09 -5.32
C PRO A 35 -1.71 -3.59 -6.70
N ILE A 36 -0.97 -2.63 -7.23
CA ILE A 36 -1.29 -1.99 -8.51
C ILE A 36 -0.82 -2.83 -9.70
N TYR A 37 0.25 -3.58 -9.51
CA TYR A 37 0.89 -4.30 -10.60
C TYR A 37 0.04 -5.50 -11.04
N ASN A 38 -0.31 -5.55 -12.33
CA ASN A 38 -1.00 -6.69 -12.96
C ASN A 38 -2.20 -7.24 -12.18
N GLY A 39 -2.98 -6.34 -11.56
CA GLY A 39 -4.18 -6.77 -10.85
C GLY A 39 -3.89 -7.53 -9.56
N ASN A 40 -2.75 -7.32 -8.95
CA ASN A 40 -2.38 -8.03 -7.73
C ASN A 40 -3.35 -7.81 -6.58
N ILE A 41 -4.06 -6.68 -6.56
CA ILE A 41 -5.06 -6.44 -5.51
C ILE A 41 -6.10 -7.56 -5.45
N ASP A 42 -6.55 -8.04 -6.60
CA ASP A 42 -7.52 -9.13 -6.65
C ASP A 42 -6.90 -10.44 -6.15
N LYS A 43 -5.64 -10.67 -6.49
CA LYS A 43 -4.94 -11.88 -6.06
C LYS A 43 -4.77 -11.93 -4.55
N ILE A 44 -4.38 -10.82 -3.93
CA ILE A 44 -4.17 -10.82 -2.49
C ILE A 44 -5.50 -10.87 -1.73
N LYS A 45 -6.58 -10.36 -2.29
CA LYS A 45 -7.90 -10.47 -1.67
C LYS A 45 -8.37 -11.92 -1.59
N GLU A 46 -7.94 -12.76 -2.51
CA GLU A 46 -8.25 -14.19 -2.46
C GLU A 46 -7.48 -14.90 -1.35
N ILE A 47 -6.32 -14.38 -0.99
CA ILE A 47 -5.45 -15.00 0.01
C ILE A 47 -5.85 -14.58 1.42
N GLY A 48 -6.25 -13.34 1.61
CA GLY A 48 -6.58 -12.82 2.92
C GLY A 48 -7.29 -11.49 2.86
N LYS A 49 -7.48 -10.87 4.01
CA LYS A 49 -8.13 -9.56 4.09
C LYS A 49 -7.13 -8.46 3.75
N VAL A 50 -7.56 -7.51 2.95
CA VAL A 50 -6.73 -6.39 2.52
C VAL A 50 -7.25 -5.11 3.17
N VAL A 51 -6.37 -4.38 3.81
CA VAL A 51 -6.69 -3.10 4.45
C VAL A 51 -5.90 -2.00 3.77
N TYR A 52 -6.61 -0.97 3.31
CA TYR A 52 -5.98 0.22 2.78
C TYR A 52 -5.85 1.25 3.89
N LEU A 53 -4.61 1.59 4.22
CA LEU A 53 -4.35 2.65 5.20
C LEU A 53 -4.32 3.97 4.45
N LYS A 54 -5.44 4.69 4.50
CA LYS A 54 -5.58 5.92 3.74
C LYS A 54 -5.08 7.11 4.54
N THR A 55 -4.09 7.79 4.00
CA THR A 55 -3.53 9.01 4.58
C THR A 55 -3.77 10.16 3.61
N SER A 56 -4.20 11.31 4.10
CA SER A 56 -4.44 12.46 3.24
C SER A 56 -3.15 12.91 2.56
N ILE A 57 -3.30 13.56 1.41
CA ILE A 57 -2.14 14.09 0.68
C ILE A 57 -1.36 15.07 1.55
N LYS A 58 -2.08 15.88 2.33
CA LYS A 58 -1.47 16.85 3.24
C LYS A 58 -0.53 16.16 4.25
N GLU A 59 -1.00 15.10 4.88
CA GLU A 59 -0.20 14.37 5.85
C GLU A 59 0.97 13.63 5.20
N LEU A 60 0.74 13.05 4.03
CA LEU A 60 1.81 12.36 3.30
C LEU A 60 2.93 13.32 2.91
N LEU A 61 2.59 14.52 2.45
CA LEU A 61 3.58 15.52 2.10
C LEU A 61 4.37 16.00 3.32
N LYS A 62 3.67 16.18 4.45
CA LYS A 62 4.29 16.57 5.69
C LYS A 62 5.30 15.53 6.16
N ASN A 63 4.92 14.26 6.12
CA ASN A 63 5.79 13.17 6.51
C ASN A 63 6.99 13.04 5.59
N ARG A 64 6.79 13.24 4.29
CA ARG A 64 7.87 13.20 3.32
C ARG A 64 8.94 14.25 3.62
N ILE A 65 8.51 15.48 3.93
CA ILE A 65 9.42 16.55 4.27
C ILE A 65 10.15 16.24 5.59
N LYS A 66 9.41 15.77 6.57
CA LYS A 66 9.95 15.44 7.89
C LYS A 66 11.01 14.34 7.80
N ASP A 67 10.74 13.33 7.01
CA ASP A 67 11.63 12.18 6.86
C ASP A 67 12.79 12.46 5.91
N ASN A 68 12.76 13.59 5.23
CA ASN A 68 13.80 13.97 4.28
C ASN A 68 14.05 12.89 3.24
N LEU A 69 12.99 12.28 2.76
CA LEU A 69 13.08 11.21 1.76
C LEU A 69 13.16 11.81 0.36
N ASP A 70 14.22 11.46 -0.34
CA ASP A 70 14.40 11.88 -1.72
C ASP A 70 14.03 10.72 -2.64
N ARG A 71 12.82 10.79 -3.19
CA ARG A 71 12.31 9.77 -4.11
C ARG A 71 12.12 10.40 -5.48
N PRO A 72 12.78 9.89 -6.50
CA PRO A 72 12.69 10.50 -7.84
C PRO A 72 11.27 10.68 -8.37
N MET A 73 10.37 9.75 -8.08
CA MET A 73 8.99 9.83 -8.56
C MET A 73 8.17 10.94 -7.88
N PHE A 74 8.69 11.52 -6.80
CA PHE A 74 8.00 12.57 -6.05
C PHE A 74 8.75 13.89 -6.16
N LYS A 75 9.24 14.21 -7.35
CA LYS A 75 10.05 15.40 -7.56
C LYS A 75 9.32 16.70 -7.20
N ASN A 76 8.01 16.73 -7.39
CA ASN A 76 7.23 17.89 -7.03
C ASN A 76 5.86 17.47 -6.52
N LYS A 77 5.17 18.44 -5.91
CA LYS A 77 3.88 18.22 -5.26
C LYS A 77 2.81 17.74 -6.24
N ASN A 78 2.80 18.30 -7.46
CA ASN A 78 1.79 17.94 -8.44
C ASN A 78 1.96 16.51 -8.95
N SER A 79 3.19 16.09 -9.18
CA SER A 79 3.49 14.72 -9.59
C SER A 79 3.08 13.72 -8.53
N PHE A 80 3.32 14.04 -7.26
CA PHE A 80 2.96 13.21 -6.14
C PHE A 80 1.43 13.05 -6.05
N LYS A 81 0.69 14.18 -6.18
CA LYS A 81 -0.77 14.14 -6.15
C LYS A 81 -1.35 13.31 -7.29
N SER A 82 -0.80 13.47 -8.49
CA SER A 82 -1.27 12.72 -9.65
C SER A 82 -1.06 11.22 -9.46
N LEU A 83 0.10 10.84 -8.95
CA LEU A 83 0.41 9.45 -8.69
C LEU A 83 -0.55 8.84 -7.67
N LEU A 84 -0.79 9.54 -6.57
CA LEU A 84 -1.72 9.07 -5.54
C LEU A 84 -3.13 8.93 -6.08
N LYS A 85 -3.58 9.89 -6.87
CA LYS A 85 -4.92 9.85 -7.44
C LYS A 85 -5.09 8.66 -8.38
N GLN A 86 -4.08 8.37 -9.20
CA GLN A 86 -4.11 7.22 -10.09
C GLN A 86 -4.15 5.91 -9.33
N ARG A 87 -3.42 5.83 -8.24
CA ARG A 87 -3.33 4.60 -7.44
C ARG A 87 -4.54 4.40 -6.53
N GLU A 88 -5.16 5.47 -6.07
CA GLU A 88 -6.24 5.38 -5.10
C GLU A 88 -7.42 4.55 -5.59
N SER A 89 -7.76 4.64 -6.87
CA SER A 89 -8.87 3.85 -7.40
C SER A 89 -8.63 2.35 -7.20
N ILE A 90 -7.38 1.93 -7.25
CA ILE A 90 -7.02 0.52 -7.02
C ILE A 90 -7.00 0.20 -5.52
N TYR A 91 -6.42 1.08 -4.72
CA TYR A 91 -6.38 0.88 -3.27
C TYR A 91 -7.78 0.79 -2.66
N LEU A 92 -8.75 1.51 -3.22
CA LEU A 92 -10.12 1.48 -2.72
C LEU A 92 -10.82 0.15 -2.98
N GLU A 93 -10.21 -0.74 -3.75
CA GLU A 93 -10.73 -2.10 -3.93
C GLU A 93 -10.41 -3.01 -2.74
N ALA A 94 -9.66 -2.53 -1.76
CA ALA A 94 -9.35 -3.28 -0.55
C ALA A 94 -10.64 -3.66 0.20
N ASP A 95 -10.56 -4.69 1.02
CA ASP A 95 -11.70 -5.12 1.82
C ASP A 95 -12.12 -4.06 2.83
N PHE A 96 -11.17 -3.35 3.39
CA PHE A 96 -11.42 -2.30 4.38
C PHE A 96 -10.55 -1.08 4.09
N VAL A 97 -11.06 0.10 4.45
CA VAL A 97 -10.31 1.34 4.35
C VAL A 97 -10.27 1.99 5.74
N VAL A 98 -9.07 2.26 6.22
CA VAL A 98 -8.89 2.91 7.53
C VAL A 98 -8.12 4.21 7.32
N THR A 99 -8.73 5.32 7.73
CA THR A 99 -8.08 6.62 7.65
C THR A 99 -7.09 6.76 8.79
N THR A 100 -5.87 7.19 8.47
CA THR A 100 -4.80 7.29 9.46
C THR A 100 -4.59 8.69 9.99
N ASP A 101 -5.18 9.71 9.37
CA ASP A 101 -5.00 11.10 9.77
C ASP A 101 -5.39 11.31 11.23
N SER A 102 -4.57 12.05 11.96
CA SER A 102 -4.81 12.38 13.37
C SER A 102 -4.90 11.18 14.31
N LYS A 103 -4.37 10.05 13.91
CA LYS A 103 -4.38 8.82 14.71
C LYS A 103 -2.97 8.32 14.93
N ASN A 104 -2.72 7.75 16.12
CA ASN A 104 -1.46 7.08 16.36
C ASN A 104 -1.57 5.61 15.89
N PRO A 105 -0.43 4.90 15.75
CA PRO A 105 -0.47 3.52 15.28
C PRO A 105 -1.35 2.59 16.10
N LYS A 106 -1.42 2.79 17.41
CA LYS A 106 -2.26 1.95 18.26
C LYS A 106 -3.75 2.12 17.94
N GLU A 107 -4.17 3.35 17.66
CA GLU A 107 -5.55 3.62 17.28
C GLU A 107 -5.89 2.98 15.94
N VAL A 108 -4.97 3.05 14.98
CA VAL A 108 -5.17 2.44 13.67
C VAL A 108 -5.30 0.93 13.81
N VAL A 109 -4.42 0.30 14.59
CA VAL A 109 -4.47 -1.14 14.80
C VAL A 109 -5.79 -1.55 15.45
N ARG A 110 -6.26 -0.78 16.42
CA ARG A 110 -7.54 -1.05 17.09
C ARG A 110 -8.70 -1.03 16.09
N GLU A 111 -8.74 -0.03 15.20
CA GLU A 111 -9.77 0.04 14.18
C GLU A 111 -9.72 -1.16 13.25
N ILE A 112 -8.52 -1.57 12.82
CA ILE A 112 -8.36 -2.72 11.96
C ILE A 112 -8.92 -3.97 12.62
N ARG A 113 -8.60 -4.17 13.89
CA ARG A 113 -9.09 -5.34 14.64
C ARG A 113 -10.60 -5.37 14.73
N LEU A 114 -11.23 -4.22 14.95
CA LEU A 114 -12.68 -4.13 15.02
C LEU A 114 -13.35 -4.46 13.70
N LEU A 115 -12.70 -4.15 12.59
CA LEU A 115 -13.24 -4.43 11.26
C LEU A 115 -13.07 -5.90 10.88
N ILE A 116 -11.98 -6.53 11.27
CA ILE A 116 -11.64 -7.89 10.86
C ILE A 116 -12.28 -8.91 11.77
N ASP A 117 -12.30 -8.65 13.06
CA ASP A 117 -12.94 -9.51 14.06
C ASP A 117 -14.47 -9.30 14.04
#